data_c8aeeadd556ae578cbf8c97bfbec9129
#
_entry.id   c8aeeadd556ae578cbf8c97bfbec9129
#
_cell.length_a   1.000
_cell.length_b   1.000
_cell.length_c   1.000
_cell.angle_alpha   90.00
_cell.angle_beta   90.00
_cell.angle_gamma   90.00
#
_symmetry.space_group_name_H-M   'P 1'
#
loop_
_entity.id
_entity.type
_entity.pdbx_description
1 polymer ?
#
loop_
_entity_poly.entity_id
_entity_poly.type
_entity_poly.pdbx_seq_one_letter_code
_entity_poly.pdbx_strand_id
1 'polypeptide(L)'
;MSASSRRIAPLLAIAVYVVFAAWLTWPALANLGTAIPGDEGDAFVHLWTFDWVKDALLSGQSPYFTERIFYPAGAALYTHNIAWLNIALWLPLQLFFSDGAAYTLAYLAVLVFNGAGTYFLVRRLTRFEAAAFLSGFIVTGWPYIITRYSQPNLIFVAFVPLALLAMHRLIKSGKWRDVLWLGLAVAGIGFSRYQLLIMSAPMLALAA
;
A
#
# COMPACT_ATOMS: atom_id res chain seq x y z
N MET A 1 23.94 -17.59 -12.24
CA MET A 1 22.49 -17.97 -12.24
C MET A 1 22.01 -18.15 -13.66
N SER A 2 21.32 -19.26 -13.96
CA SER A 2 20.72 -19.51 -15.27
C SER A 2 19.59 -18.48 -15.56
N ALA A 3 19.23 -18.30 -16.84
CA ALA A 3 18.15 -17.40 -17.23
C ALA A 3 16.79 -17.80 -16.59
N SER A 4 16.56 -19.11 -16.41
CA SER A 4 15.38 -19.64 -15.70
C SER A 4 15.35 -19.22 -14.22
N SER A 5 16.48 -19.36 -13.52
CA SER A 5 16.63 -18.96 -12.11
C SER A 5 16.34 -17.46 -11.90
N ARG A 6 16.70 -16.60 -12.85
CA ARG A 6 16.43 -15.15 -12.76
C ARG A 6 14.95 -14.78 -12.91
N ARG A 7 14.13 -15.63 -13.54
CA ARG A 7 12.69 -15.41 -13.67
C ARG A 7 11.90 -15.95 -12.48
N ILE A 8 12.38 -17.02 -11.86
CA ILE A 8 11.70 -17.68 -10.72
C ILE A 8 11.96 -16.95 -9.41
N ALA A 9 13.16 -16.36 -9.22
CA ALA A 9 13.53 -15.69 -7.97
C ALA A 9 12.51 -14.62 -7.47
N PRO A 10 11.96 -13.73 -8.32
CA PRO A 10 10.94 -12.77 -7.86
C PRO A 10 9.67 -13.45 -7.39
N LEU A 11 9.22 -14.50 -8.06
CA LEU A 11 8.00 -15.22 -7.69
C LEU A 11 8.17 -15.93 -6.36
N LEU A 12 9.32 -16.55 -6.12
CA LEU A 12 9.65 -17.16 -4.83
C LEU A 12 9.75 -16.13 -3.72
N ALA A 13 10.37 -14.97 -3.97
CA ALA A 13 10.43 -13.88 -3.00
C ALA A 13 9.04 -13.41 -2.61
N ILE A 14 8.18 -13.12 -3.60
CA ILE A 14 6.80 -12.69 -3.36
C ILE A 14 6.00 -13.77 -2.60
N ALA A 15 6.16 -15.05 -2.96
CA ALA A 15 5.49 -16.15 -2.25
C ALA A 15 5.89 -16.19 -0.77
N VAL A 16 7.18 -16.00 -0.46
CA VAL A 16 7.65 -15.91 0.93
C VAL A 16 7.06 -14.69 1.64
N TYR A 17 6.97 -13.54 0.96
CA TYR A 17 6.37 -12.33 1.54
C TYR A 17 4.88 -12.53 1.82
N VAL A 18 4.15 -13.24 0.96
CA VAL A 18 2.74 -13.62 1.21
C VAL A 18 2.62 -14.47 2.47
N VAL A 19 3.44 -15.51 2.60
CA VAL A 19 3.43 -16.38 3.79
C VAL A 19 3.79 -15.58 5.05
N PHE A 20 4.79 -14.71 4.96
CA PHE A 20 5.21 -13.88 6.09
C PHE A 20 4.14 -12.84 6.46
N ALA A 21 3.54 -12.16 5.49
CA ALA A 21 2.43 -11.24 5.71
C ALA A 21 1.20 -11.97 6.32
N ALA A 22 0.88 -13.17 5.84
CA ALA A 22 -0.18 -14.00 6.40
C ALA A 22 0.12 -14.38 7.87
N TRP A 23 1.36 -14.69 8.19
CA TRP A 23 1.77 -14.95 9.58
C TRP A 23 1.65 -13.71 10.47
N LEU A 24 2.07 -12.54 9.97
CA LEU A 24 1.94 -11.26 10.71
C LEU A 24 0.48 -10.87 10.96
N THR A 25 -0.41 -11.21 10.04
CA THR A 25 -1.85 -10.91 10.12
C THR A 25 -2.68 -12.09 10.64
N TRP A 26 -2.03 -13.15 11.12
CA TRP A 26 -2.68 -14.41 11.46
C TRP A 26 -3.90 -14.30 12.38
N PRO A 27 -3.90 -13.50 13.45
CA PRO A 27 -5.09 -13.40 14.30
C PRO A 27 -6.34 -12.92 13.52
N ALA A 28 -6.21 -11.89 12.68
CA ALA A 28 -7.30 -11.40 11.86
C ALA A 28 -7.60 -12.34 10.68
N LEU A 29 -6.58 -12.97 10.10
CA LEU A 29 -6.74 -13.91 8.99
C LEU A 29 -7.43 -15.20 9.44
N ALA A 30 -7.14 -15.69 10.64
CA ALA A 30 -7.83 -16.86 11.23
C ALA A 30 -9.30 -16.58 11.56
N ASN A 31 -9.66 -15.30 11.79
CA ASN A 31 -10.99 -14.82 12.09
C ASN A 31 -11.54 -13.96 10.95
N LEU A 32 -11.30 -14.39 9.72
CA LEU A 32 -11.63 -13.61 8.51
C LEU A 32 -13.13 -13.29 8.47
N GLY A 33 -13.44 -11.99 8.39
CA GLY A 33 -14.82 -11.49 8.38
C GLY A 33 -15.40 -11.12 9.74
N THR A 34 -14.79 -11.56 10.84
CA THR A 34 -15.20 -11.20 12.23
C THR A 34 -14.17 -10.37 12.97
N ALA A 35 -12.93 -10.34 12.47
CA ALA A 35 -11.85 -9.52 12.98
C ALA A 35 -11.15 -8.77 11.83
N ILE A 36 -10.59 -7.59 12.14
CA ILE A 36 -9.76 -6.81 11.22
C ILE A 36 -8.40 -6.53 11.88
N PRO A 37 -7.33 -6.33 11.09
CA PRO A 37 -6.05 -5.86 11.63
C PRO A 37 -6.23 -4.45 12.19
N GLY A 38 -5.82 -4.24 13.43
CA GLY A 38 -5.90 -2.94 14.07
C GLY A 38 -6.36 -3.02 15.52
N ASP A 39 -6.42 -1.85 16.15
CA ASP A 39 -7.05 -1.64 17.45
C ASP A 39 -8.52 -1.20 17.29
N GLU A 40 -9.22 -1.02 18.40
CA GLU A 40 -10.62 -0.61 18.43
C GLU A 40 -10.85 0.85 18.00
N GLY A 41 -9.79 1.63 17.77
CA GLY A 41 -9.86 3.03 17.38
C GLY A 41 -9.76 3.24 15.87
N ASP A 42 -8.57 3.58 15.42
CA ASP A 42 -8.30 4.01 14.04
C ASP A 42 -8.70 2.98 12.97
N ALA A 43 -8.58 1.68 13.25
CA ALA A 43 -8.95 0.64 12.29
C ALA A 43 -10.42 0.70 11.89
N PHE A 44 -11.33 0.89 12.85
CA PHE A 44 -12.76 1.02 12.58
C PHE A 44 -13.11 2.35 11.90
N VAL A 45 -12.41 3.43 12.25
CA VAL A 45 -12.56 4.73 11.55
C VAL A 45 -12.21 4.58 10.08
N HIS A 46 -11.14 3.85 9.76
CA HIS A 46 -10.75 3.60 8.36
C HIS A 46 -11.72 2.67 7.64
N LEU A 47 -12.19 1.60 8.28
CA LEU A 47 -13.20 0.72 7.69
C LEU A 47 -14.50 1.47 7.39
N TRP A 48 -14.97 2.30 8.35
CA TRP A 48 -16.10 3.19 8.16
C TRP A 48 -15.87 4.17 6.98
N THR A 49 -14.66 4.74 6.89
CA THR A 49 -14.32 5.65 5.78
C THR A 49 -14.37 4.93 4.43
N PHE A 50 -13.93 3.68 4.36
CA PHE A 50 -13.97 2.89 3.13
C PHE A 50 -15.42 2.65 2.69
N ASP A 51 -16.28 2.29 3.64
CA ASP A 51 -17.72 2.10 3.39
C ASP A 51 -18.40 3.41 2.97
N TRP A 52 -18.11 4.51 3.67
CA TRP A 52 -18.61 5.84 3.28
C TRP A 52 -18.18 6.21 1.85
N VAL A 53 -16.91 6.06 1.51
CA VAL A 53 -16.40 6.39 0.17
C VAL A 53 -17.08 5.54 -0.89
N LYS A 54 -17.26 4.24 -0.64
CA LYS A 54 -18.01 3.33 -1.54
C LYS A 54 -19.42 3.87 -1.79
N ASP A 55 -20.16 4.17 -0.74
CA ASP A 55 -21.54 4.63 -0.85
C ASP A 55 -21.63 6.00 -1.52
N ALA A 56 -20.73 6.92 -1.20
CA ALA A 56 -20.65 8.22 -1.86
C ALA A 56 -20.41 8.09 -3.37
N LEU A 57 -19.47 7.23 -3.78
CA LEU A 57 -19.19 6.99 -5.19
C LEU A 57 -20.38 6.34 -5.92
N LEU A 58 -21.05 5.36 -5.31
CA LEU A 58 -22.20 4.68 -5.88
C LEU A 58 -23.43 5.60 -6.00
N SER A 59 -23.59 6.53 -5.07
CA SER A 59 -24.71 7.51 -5.08
C SER A 59 -24.38 8.81 -5.82
N GLY A 60 -23.18 8.95 -6.39
CA GLY A 60 -22.73 10.18 -7.06
C GLY A 60 -22.52 11.37 -6.12
N GLN A 61 -22.31 11.12 -4.85
CA GLN A 61 -22.04 12.14 -3.83
C GLN A 61 -20.54 12.39 -3.68
N SER A 62 -20.20 13.56 -3.10
CA SER A 62 -18.81 13.85 -2.75
C SER A 62 -18.35 12.98 -1.58
N PRO A 63 -17.24 12.22 -1.71
CA PRO A 63 -16.70 11.47 -0.58
C PRO A 63 -16.07 12.35 0.51
N TYR A 64 -15.93 13.65 0.25
CA TYR A 64 -15.31 14.61 1.16
C TYR A 64 -16.27 15.35 2.10
N PHE A 65 -17.56 15.01 2.07
CA PHE A 65 -18.57 15.54 3.00
C PHE A 65 -19.58 14.45 3.34
N THR A 66 -19.99 14.36 4.61
CA THR A 66 -20.95 13.37 5.08
C THR A 66 -21.86 13.92 6.17
N GLU A 67 -23.15 13.58 6.14
CA GLU A 67 -24.10 13.81 7.20
C GLU A 67 -24.28 12.60 8.12
N ARG A 68 -23.55 11.50 7.89
CA ARG A 68 -23.61 10.29 8.75
C ARG A 68 -23.04 10.53 10.15
N ILE A 69 -22.25 11.59 10.30
CA ILE A 69 -21.74 12.05 11.60
C ILE A 69 -22.10 13.53 11.77
N PHE A 70 -22.30 13.94 13.01
CA PHE A 70 -22.70 15.32 13.39
C PHE A 70 -23.99 15.82 12.71
N TYR A 71 -24.96 14.93 12.48
CA TYR A 71 -26.25 15.27 11.88
C TYR A 71 -26.97 16.37 12.68
N PRO A 72 -27.64 17.37 12.04
CA PRO A 72 -27.81 17.57 10.61
C PRO A 72 -26.65 18.39 9.95
N ALA A 73 -25.70 18.90 10.73
CA ALA A 73 -24.64 19.78 10.22
C ALA A 73 -23.65 19.04 9.30
N GLY A 74 -23.43 17.76 9.51
CA GLY A 74 -22.47 16.95 8.78
C GLY A 74 -21.02 17.27 9.12
N ALA A 75 -20.11 16.64 8.43
CA ALA A 75 -18.67 16.83 8.56
C ALA A 75 -17.96 16.90 7.21
N ALA A 76 -17.03 17.83 7.07
CA ALA A 76 -16.10 17.90 5.97
C ALA A 76 -14.92 16.96 6.23
N LEU A 77 -14.63 16.07 5.26
CA LEU A 77 -13.56 15.07 5.34
C LEU A 77 -12.30 15.46 4.57
N TYR A 78 -12.11 16.73 4.19
CA TYR A 78 -10.94 17.19 3.45
C TYR A 78 -9.64 17.03 4.23
N THR A 79 -9.69 17.14 5.55
CA THR A 79 -8.53 16.92 6.43
C THR A 79 -8.41 15.48 6.90
N HIS A 80 -9.48 14.69 6.73
CA HIS A 80 -9.44 13.25 6.97
C HIS A 80 -8.66 12.57 5.85
N ASN A 81 -7.70 11.77 6.22
CA ASN A 81 -6.79 11.15 5.27
C ASN A 81 -7.41 9.91 4.65
N ILE A 82 -8.20 10.10 3.60
CA ILE A 82 -8.79 9.01 2.83
C ILE A 82 -7.67 8.18 2.18
N ALA A 83 -7.57 6.92 2.54
CA ALA A 83 -6.55 5.99 2.03
C ALA A 83 -6.98 5.42 0.66
N TRP A 84 -6.97 6.25 -0.39
CA TRP A 84 -7.51 5.93 -1.71
C TRP A 84 -6.98 4.63 -2.31
N LEU A 85 -5.69 4.36 -2.18
CA LEU A 85 -5.11 3.12 -2.72
C LEU A 85 -5.54 1.88 -1.94
N ASN A 86 -5.71 2.01 -0.62
CA ASN A 86 -6.25 0.91 0.18
C ASN A 86 -7.70 0.64 -0.18
N ILE A 87 -8.50 1.69 -0.41
CA ILE A 87 -9.89 1.58 -0.90
C ILE A 87 -9.91 0.92 -2.28
N ALA A 88 -9.01 1.32 -3.19
CA ALA A 88 -8.91 0.71 -4.53
C ALA A 88 -8.56 -0.79 -4.50
N LEU A 89 -7.83 -1.25 -3.47
CA LEU A 89 -7.59 -2.67 -3.24
C LEU A 89 -8.80 -3.37 -2.59
N TRP A 90 -9.47 -2.69 -1.67
CA TRP A 90 -10.59 -3.22 -0.90
C TRP A 90 -11.87 -3.39 -1.73
N LEU A 91 -12.22 -2.40 -2.56
CA LEU A 91 -13.45 -2.40 -3.35
C LEU A 91 -13.65 -3.66 -4.21
N PRO A 92 -12.69 -4.12 -5.04
CA PRO A 92 -12.88 -5.33 -5.83
C PRO A 92 -12.98 -6.60 -4.98
N LEU A 93 -12.37 -6.62 -3.80
CA LEU A 93 -12.45 -7.76 -2.89
C LEU A 93 -13.86 -7.91 -2.28
N GLN A 94 -14.62 -6.82 -2.15
CA GLN A 94 -16.01 -6.85 -1.68
C GLN A 94 -16.98 -7.58 -2.62
N LEU A 95 -16.59 -7.82 -3.86
CA LEU A 95 -17.38 -8.67 -4.77
C LEU A 95 -17.45 -10.13 -4.30
N PHE A 96 -16.49 -10.56 -3.46
CA PHE A 96 -16.32 -11.95 -3.06
C PHE A 96 -16.29 -12.15 -1.54
N PHE A 97 -16.03 -11.09 -0.77
CA PHE A 97 -15.78 -11.15 0.68
C PHE A 97 -16.60 -10.08 1.41
N SER A 98 -16.84 -10.32 2.71
CA SER A 98 -17.42 -9.30 3.59
C SER A 98 -16.45 -8.11 3.77
N ASP A 99 -16.97 -6.96 4.25
CA ASP A 99 -16.20 -5.72 4.43
C ASP A 99 -14.93 -5.94 5.26
N GLY A 100 -15.04 -6.64 6.39
CA GLY A 100 -13.91 -6.94 7.26
C GLY A 100 -12.91 -7.93 6.63
N ALA A 101 -13.41 -8.94 5.90
CA ALA A 101 -12.55 -9.89 5.19
C ALA A 101 -11.79 -9.20 4.05
N ALA A 102 -12.48 -8.38 3.26
CA ALA A 102 -11.88 -7.58 2.19
C ALA A 102 -10.82 -6.62 2.76
N TYR A 103 -11.09 -5.99 3.92
CA TYR A 103 -10.13 -5.12 4.60
C TYR A 103 -8.87 -5.87 5.03
N THR A 104 -9.02 -7.04 5.63
CA THR A 104 -7.89 -7.88 6.06
C THR A 104 -7.04 -8.35 4.87
N LEU A 105 -7.69 -8.76 3.76
CA LEU A 105 -6.99 -9.17 2.54
C LEU A 105 -6.29 -8.00 1.84
N ALA A 106 -6.92 -6.82 1.78
CA ALA A 106 -6.29 -5.62 1.26
C ALA A 106 -5.07 -5.21 2.11
N TYR A 107 -5.17 -5.30 3.43
CA TYR A 107 -4.06 -5.06 4.35
C TYR A 107 -2.89 -6.02 4.09
N LEU A 108 -3.15 -7.31 3.97
CA LEU A 108 -2.14 -8.32 3.64
C LEU A 108 -1.46 -7.98 2.29
N ALA A 109 -2.26 -7.62 1.27
CA ALA A 109 -1.72 -7.23 -0.03
C ALA A 109 -0.78 -6.03 0.08
N VAL A 110 -1.10 -5.02 0.90
CA VAL A 110 -0.23 -3.85 1.14
C VAL A 110 1.12 -4.27 1.70
N LEU A 111 1.18 -5.19 2.67
CA LEU A 111 2.45 -5.69 3.22
C LEU A 111 3.30 -6.35 2.13
N VAL A 112 2.69 -7.17 1.29
CA VAL A 112 3.37 -7.85 0.18
C VAL A 112 3.85 -6.84 -0.88
N PHE A 113 3.05 -5.83 -1.21
CA PHE A 113 3.45 -4.76 -2.13
C PHE A 113 4.65 -3.96 -1.62
N ASN A 114 4.70 -3.68 -0.33
CA ASN A 114 5.83 -2.98 0.30
C ASN A 114 7.13 -3.78 0.12
N GLY A 115 7.09 -5.06 0.42
CA GLY A 115 8.22 -5.97 0.23
C GLY A 115 8.64 -6.09 -1.24
N ALA A 116 7.67 -6.28 -2.13
CA ALA A 116 7.92 -6.41 -3.57
C ALA A 116 8.53 -5.14 -4.18
N GLY A 117 7.99 -3.96 -3.84
CA GLY A 117 8.53 -2.67 -4.31
C GLY A 117 9.99 -2.49 -3.93
N THR A 118 10.32 -2.79 -2.66
CA THR A 118 11.69 -2.74 -2.15
C THR A 118 12.60 -3.78 -2.80
N TYR A 119 12.12 -5.02 -2.95
CA TYR A 119 12.83 -6.07 -3.65
C TYR A 119 13.25 -5.64 -5.06
N PHE A 120 12.32 -5.12 -5.87
CA PHE A 120 12.63 -4.71 -7.24
C PHE A 120 13.63 -3.55 -7.31
N LEU A 121 13.53 -2.59 -6.39
CA LEU A 121 14.51 -1.50 -6.28
C LEU A 121 15.91 -2.05 -5.98
N VAL A 122 16.06 -2.79 -4.88
CA VAL A 122 17.37 -3.30 -4.44
C VAL A 122 17.96 -4.27 -5.46
N ARG A 123 17.14 -5.14 -6.05
CA ARG A 123 17.56 -6.02 -7.15
C ARG A 123 18.15 -5.25 -8.33
N ARG A 124 17.52 -4.13 -8.69
CA ARG A 124 17.99 -3.27 -9.78
C ARG A 124 19.30 -2.59 -9.46
N LEU A 125 19.46 -2.11 -8.24
CA LEU A 125 20.64 -1.36 -7.80
C LEU A 125 21.85 -2.27 -7.57
N THR A 126 21.65 -3.38 -6.86
CA THR A 126 22.76 -4.24 -6.41
C THR A 126 23.05 -5.41 -7.36
N ARG A 127 22.04 -5.85 -8.14
CA ARG A 127 22.06 -7.08 -8.94
C ARG A 127 22.31 -8.34 -8.10
N PHE A 128 22.10 -8.27 -6.80
CA PHE A 128 22.32 -9.35 -5.84
C PHE A 128 20.98 -9.80 -5.26
N GLU A 129 20.54 -11.02 -5.62
CA GLU A 129 19.21 -11.55 -5.29
C GLU A 129 18.99 -11.69 -3.78
N ALA A 130 20.01 -12.12 -3.02
CA ALA A 130 19.85 -12.27 -1.57
C ALA A 130 19.64 -10.92 -0.87
N ALA A 131 20.37 -9.86 -1.28
CA ALA A 131 20.15 -8.52 -0.75
C ALA A 131 18.75 -8.00 -1.09
N ALA A 132 18.28 -8.22 -2.32
CA ALA A 132 16.94 -7.85 -2.74
C ALA A 132 15.86 -8.59 -1.92
N PHE A 133 16.01 -9.90 -1.75
CA PHE A 133 15.10 -10.72 -0.95
C PHE A 133 15.05 -10.24 0.51
N LEU A 134 16.20 -10.10 1.16
CA LEU A 134 16.26 -9.66 2.56
C LEU A 134 15.69 -8.25 2.77
N SER A 135 15.99 -7.33 1.86
CA SER A 135 15.43 -5.97 1.94
C SER A 135 13.91 -5.96 1.85
N GLY A 136 13.35 -6.72 0.91
CA GLY A 136 11.89 -6.84 0.78
C GLY A 136 11.26 -7.55 1.98
N PHE A 137 11.90 -8.60 2.51
CA PHE A 137 11.45 -9.31 3.71
C PHE A 137 11.41 -8.40 4.93
N ILE A 138 12.47 -7.63 5.17
CA ILE A 138 12.54 -6.65 6.26
C ILE A 138 11.42 -5.62 6.15
N VAL A 139 11.15 -5.10 4.94
CA VAL A 139 10.12 -4.07 4.74
C VAL A 139 8.70 -4.65 4.84
N THR A 140 8.48 -5.92 4.47
CA THR A 140 7.19 -6.60 4.67
C THR A 140 6.80 -6.64 6.16
N GLY A 141 7.77 -6.88 7.07
CA GLY A 141 7.56 -6.92 8.53
C GLY A 141 8.21 -5.76 9.27
N TRP A 142 8.39 -4.60 8.63
CA TRP A 142 9.07 -3.47 9.25
C TRP A 142 8.36 -3.02 10.54
N PRO A 143 9.07 -2.86 11.66
CA PRO A 143 8.48 -2.50 12.95
C PRO A 143 7.59 -1.25 12.89
N TYR A 144 7.94 -0.24 12.11
CA TYR A 144 7.10 0.93 11.88
C TYR A 144 5.72 0.56 11.32
N ILE A 145 5.68 -0.31 10.30
CA ILE A 145 4.43 -0.77 9.68
C ILE A 145 3.60 -1.54 10.70
N ILE A 146 4.25 -2.42 11.47
CA ILE A 146 3.59 -3.25 12.49
C ILE A 146 3.02 -2.40 13.62
N THR A 147 3.73 -1.35 14.07
CA THR A 147 3.22 -0.44 15.12
C THR A 147 2.13 0.52 14.63
N ARG A 148 1.96 0.66 13.30
CA ARG A 148 0.93 1.51 12.66
C ARG A 148 -0.17 0.70 11.99
N TYR A 149 -0.36 -0.55 12.40
CA TYR A 149 -1.28 -1.49 11.78
C TYR A 149 -2.74 -1.04 11.76
N SER A 150 -3.16 -0.16 12.67
CA SER A 150 -4.50 0.45 12.68
C SER A 150 -4.69 1.58 11.65
N GLN A 151 -3.61 2.03 11.00
CA GLN A 151 -3.60 3.20 10.12
C GLN A 151 -3.18 2.81 8.69
N PRO A 152 -4.09 2.24 7.87
CA PRO A 152 -3.77 1.72 6.54
C PRO A 152 -3.13 2.75 5.61
N ASN A 153 -3.46 4.03 5.79
CA ASN A 153 -2.88 5.15 5.05
C ASN A 153 -1.40 5.41 5.35
N LEU A 154 -0.87 4.91 6.48
CA LEU A 154 0.54 5.07 6.86
C LEU A 154 1.41 3.91 6.43
N ILE A 155 0.81 2.73 6.26
CA ILE A 155 1.56 1.51 6.02
C ILE A 155 1.82 1.24 4.53
N PHE A 156 1.13 1.89 3.60
CA PHE A 156 1.30 1.63 2.16
C PHE A 156 2.45 2.47 1.59
N VAL A 157 3.69 2.01 1.76
CA VAL A 157 4.92 2.71 1.37
C VAL A 157 5.57 2.19 0.08
N ALA A 158 4.98 1.17 -0.57
CA ALA A 158 5.52 0.51 -1.76
C ALA A 158 5.90 1.47 -2.91
N PHE A 159 5.15 2.56 -3.05
CA PHE A 159 5.36 3.51 -4.14
C PHE A 159 6.63 4.35 -3.98
N VAL A 160 7.17 4.48 -2.77
CA VAL A 160 8.45 5.18 -2.55
C VAL A 160 9.62 4.44 -3.21
N PRO A 161 9.88 3.15 -2.93
CA PRO A 161 10.92 2.41 -3.64
C PRO A 161 10.62 2.25 -5.14
N LEU A 162 9.35 2.19 -5.56
CA LEU A 162 8.99 2.16 -6.98
C LEU A 162 9.28 3.49 -7.69
N ALA A 163 9.08 4.62 -7.04
CA ALA A 163 9.45 5.94 -7.58
C ALA A 163 10.98 6.05 -7.75
N LEU A 164 11.76 5.63 -6.75
CA LEU A 164 13.22 5.57 -6.85
C LEU A 164 13.69 4.64 -7.98
N LEU A 165 13.02 3.50 -8.15
CA LEU A 165 13.32 2.57 -9.24
C LEU A 165 13.03 3.21 -10.61
N ALA A 166 11.89 3.88 -10.75
CA ALA A 166 11.50 4.58 -11.98
C ALA A 166 12.46 5.75 -12.27
N MET A 167 12.81 6.53 -11.26
CA MET A 167 13.81 7.61 -11.36
C MET A 167 15.16 7.07 -11.84
N HIS A 168 15.68 6.02 -11.20
CA HIS A 168 16.93 5.41 -11.61
C HIS A 168 16.90 4.88 -13.06
N ARG A 169 15.75 4.35 -13.52
CA ARG A 169 15.57 3.96 -14.92
C ARG A 169 15.57 5.17 -15.84
N LEU A 170 14.82 6.20 -15.49
CA LEU A 170 14.71 7.43 -16.27
C LEU A 170 16.08 8.07 -16.52
N ILE A 171 16.88 8.24 -15.46
CA ILE A 171 18.24 8.80 -15.55
C ILE A 171 19.11 7.98 -16.51
N LYS A 172 18.97 6.65 -16.52
CA LYS A 172 19.76 5.77 -17.38
C LYS A 172 19.25 5.63 -18.81
N SER A 173 17.96 5.71 -19.04
CA SER A 173 17.34 5.41 -20.33
C SER A 173 16.89 6.65 -21.10
N GLY A 174 16.52 7.74 -20.42
CA GLY A 174 15.90 8.92 -20.97
C GLY A 174 14.54 8.68 -21.65
N LYS A 175 13.92 7.49 -21.43
CA LYS A 175 12.72 7.11 -22.17
C LYS A 175 11.46 7.70 -21.53
N TRP A 176 10.53 8.19 -22.36
CA TRP A 176 9.23 8.73 -21.92
C TRP A 176 8.40 7.72 -21.09
N ARG A 177 8.55 6.42 -21.35
CA ARG A 177 7.90 5.37 -20.56
C ARG A 177 8.34 5.38 -19.10
N ASP A 178 9.60 5.69 -18.83
CA ASP A 178 10.12 5.78 -17.45
C ASP A 178 9.62 7.07 -16.77
N VAL A 179 9.33 8.14 -17.53
CA VAL A 179 8.62 9.33 -17.02
C VAL A 179 7.21 8.95 -16.55
N LEU A 180 6.46 8.17 -17.35
CA LEU A 180 5.13 7.70 -16.95
C LEU A 180 5.17 6.83 -15.69
N TRP A 181 6.12 5.89 -15.62
CA TRP A 181 6.27 5.05 -14.42
C TRP A 181 6.63 5.87 -13.18
N LEU A 182 7.48 6.88 -13.33
CA LEU A 182 7.80 7.81 -12.24
C LEU A 182 6.55 8.61 -11.82
N GLY A 183 5.83 9.16 -12.79
CA GLY A 183 4.58 9.89 -12.53
C GLY A 183 3.53 9.05 -11.82
N LEU A 184 3.32 7.81 -12.27
CA LEU A 184 2.40 6.86 -11.62
C LEU A 184 2.86 6.50 -10.19
N ALA A 185 4.15 6.30 -9.98
CA ALA A 185 4.66 6.00 -8.64
C ALA A 185 4.53 7.20 -7.70
N VAL A 186 4.83 8.42 -8.18
CA VAL A 186 4.67 9.66 -7.39
C VAL A 186 3.19 9.91 -7.08
N ALA A 187 2.29 9.72 -8.05
CA ALA A 187 0.85 9.77 -7.81
C ALA A 187 0.41 8.73 -6.78
N GLY A 188 0.95 7.50 -6.88
CA GLY A 188 0.71 6.44 -5.89
C GLY A 188 1.13 6.84 -4.48
N ILE A 189 2.27 7.51 -4.30
CA ILE A 189 2.68 8.06 -2.99
C ILE A 189 1.61 9.05 -2.48
N GLY A 190 1.17 9.98 -3.34
CA GLY A 190 0.16 10.98 -2.97
C GLY A 190 -1.20 10.38 -2.61
N PHE A 191 -1.65 9.37 -3.37
CA PHE A 191 -2.91 8.65 -3.12
C PHE A 191 -2.84 7.70 -1.91
N SER A 192 -1.64 7.24 -1.52
CA SER A 192 -1.46 6.58 -0.23
C SER A 192 -1.64 7.59 0.90
N ARG A 193 -0.86 8.67 0.86
CA ARG A 193 -0.91 9.76 1.82
C ARG A 193 -0.13 10.98 1.30
N TYR A 194 -0.78 12.15 1.28
CA TYR A 194 -0.12 13.39 0.84
C TYR A 194 1.10 13.77 1.69
N GLN A 195 1.09 13.46 2.99
CA GLN A 195 2.24 13.68 3.87
C GLN A 195 3.45 12.82 3.47
N LEU A 196 3.21 11.57 3.03
CA LEU A 196 4.28 10.71 2.53
C LEU A 196 4.91 11.28 1.26
N LEU A 197 4.10 11.91 0.40
CA LEU A 197 4.60 12.62 -0.79
C LEU A 197 5.54 13.77 -0.40
N ILE A 198 5.13 14.62 0.54
CA ILE A 198 5.96 15.72 1.04
C ILE A 198 7.26 15.20 1.65
N MET A 199 7.19 14.16 2.50
CA MET A 199 8.36 13.56 3.15
C MET A 199 9.31 12.87 2.18
N SER A 200 8.80 12.29 1.08
CA SER A 200 9.63 11.62 0.07
C SER A 200 10.23 12.58 -0.96
N ALA A 201 9.71 13.80 -1.10
CA ALA A 201 10.19 14.77 -2.08
C ALA A 201 11.68 15.10 -1.96
N PRO A 202 12.26 15.38 -0.76
CA PRO A 202 13.71 15.61 -0.64
C PRO A 202 14.54 14.40 -1.06
N MET A 203 14.09 13.19 -0.73
CA MET A 203 14.78 11.96 -1.12
C MET A 203 14.76 11.75 -2.64
N LEU A 204 13.63 12.03 -3.30
CA LEU A 204 13.51 11.97 -4.75
C LEU A 204 14.38 13.04 -5.41
N ALA A 205 14.42 14.25 -4.87
CA ALA A 205 15.26 15.33 -5.37
C ALA A 205 16.77 15.03 -5.25
N LEU A 206 17.19 14.36 -4.17
CA LEU A 206 18.59 13.94 -3.99
C LEU A 206 18.98 12.75 -4.89
N ALA A 207 18.00 11.98 -5.37
CA ALA A 207 18.22 10.84 -6.25
C ALA A 207 18.22 11.22 -7.74
N ALA A 208 17.80 12.45 -8.08
CA ALA A 208 17.75 12.98 -9.45
C ALA A 208 19.10 13.54 -9.89
#